data_b02d4411c12414864b1e845e9009d195
#
_entry.id   b02d4411c12414864b1e845e9009d195
#
_cell.length_a   1.000
_cell.length_b   1.000
_cell.length_c   1.000
_cell.angle_alpha   90.00
_cell.angle_beta   90.00
_cell.angle_gamma   90.00
#
_symmetry.space_group_name_H-M   'P 1'
#
loop_
_entity.id
_entity.type
_entity.pdbx_description
1 polymer ?
#
loop_
_entity_poly.entity_id
_entity_poly.type
_entity_poly.pdbx_seq_one_letter_code
_entity_poly.pdbx_strand_id
1 'polypeptide(L)'
;SVMKEFTPYIEPLSIDEAFLEVSGMSTMYSGPKALGRAIKDRVFEKTGLIISAGLAPNKFLAKLASDLDKPDGLVVIPYGREKEVLAPLPIKRIWGVGPRTEKILKAGGFHLMRHIQSLPDESSLIPLVGNQARRIWELANGIDDRPVETDRKIQSIGAEETYEEDLTDGSAIELEFRYFANRLSKRLRKRNLLGHTVSIKVRYDDFTTVSRQKRLDTPSDHEHVFFETALLLWNKLMQDKTSKKRKGTK
;
A
#
# COMPACT_ATOMS: atom_id res chain seq x y z
N SER A 1 5.32 -15.34 -15.38
CA SER A 1 6.15 -14.80 -14.27
C SER A 1 7.15 -15.85 -13.85
N VAL A 2 8.43 -15.51 -13.79
CA VAL A 2 9.52 -16.40 -13.34
C VAL A 2 9.23 -16.98 -11.96
N MET A 3 8.62 -16.18 -11.08
CA MET A 3 8.28 -16.59 -9.70
C MET A 3 7.39 -17.84 -9.64
N LYS A 4 6.55 -18.07 -10.67
CA LYS A 4 5.68 -19.27 -10.76
C LYS A 4 6.44 -20.58 -10.97
N GLU A 5 7.71 -20.50 -11.36
CA GLU A 5 8.57 -21.69 -11.47
C GLU A 5 8.97 -22.24 -10.09
N PHE A 6 8.89 -21.40 -9.05
CA PHE A 6 9.22 -21.75 -7.67
C PHE A 6 7.99 -22.09 -6.83
N THR A 7 6.92 -21.30 -6.92
CA THR A 7 5.70 -21.52 -6.14
C THR A 7 4.48 -20.98 -6.86
N PRO A 8 3.30 -21.62 -6.73
CA PRO A 8 2.05 -21.06 -7.19
C PRO A 8 1.51 -19.94 -6.27
N TYR A 9 1.99 -19.87 -5.03
CA TYR A 9 1.51 -18.96 -4.01
C TYR A 9 2.30 -17.65 -4.05
N ILE A 10 1.82 -16.72 -4.87
CA ILE A 10 2.46 -15.42 -5.11
C ILE A 10 1.44 -14.32 -4.82
N GLU A 11 1.81 -13.39 -3.93
CA GLU A 11 1.06 -12.16 -3.67
C GLU A 11 1.81 -10.96 -4.24
N PRO A 12 1.36 -10.34 -5.34
CA PRO A 12 1.90 -9.09 -5.82
C PRO A 12 1.62 -7.97 -4.81
N LEU A 13 2.66 -7.25 -4.38
CA LEU A 13 2.54 -6.12 -3.48
C LEU A 13 2.51 -4.80 -4.26
N SER A 14 3.34 -4.69 -5.29
CA SER A 14 3.41 -3.57 -6.23
C SER A 14 3.73 -4.06 -7.65
N ILE A 15 4.13 -3.16 -8.55
CA ILE A 15 4.55 -3.53 -9.91
C ILE A 15 5.88 -4.30 -9.92
N ASP A 16 6.71 -4.11 -8.89
CA ASP A 16 8.09 -4.59 -8.76
C ASP A 16 8.34 -5.42 -7.50
N GLU A 17 7.34 -5.63 -6.66
CA GLU A 17 7.46 -6.39 -5.41
C GLU A 17 6.39 -7.49 -5.32
N ALA A 18 6.79 -8.66 -4.80
CA ALA A 18 5.86 -9.75 -4.49
C ALA A 18 6.35 -10.57 -3.30
N PHE A 19 5.38 -11.14 -2.55
CA PHE A 19 5.65 -12.22 -1.61
C PHE A 19 5.47 -13.56 -2.28
N LEU A 20 6.32 -14.49 -1.91
CA LEU A 20 6.30 -15.88 -2.33
C LEU A 20 6.19 -16.75 -1.08
N GLU A 21 5.18 -17.64 -1.03
CA GLU A 21 5.13 -18.66 -0.01
C GLU A 21 6.01 -19.83 -0.45
N VAL A 22 7.08 -20.05 0.29
CA VAL A 22 8.11 -21.05 -0.03
C VAL A 22 8.36 -22.06 1.08
N SER A 23 7.40 -22.17 2.02
CA SER A 23 7.47 -23.17 3.10
C SER A 23 7.63 -24.58 2.54
N GLY A 24 8.55 -25.34 3.13
CA GLY A 24 8.89 -26.70 2.66
C GLY A 24 9.84 -26.75 1.46
N MET A 25 10.01 -25.69 0.67
CA MET A 25 10.91 -25.71 -0.48
C MET A 25 12.40 -25.71 -0.09
N SER A 26 12.72 -25.24 1.11
CA SER A 26 14.10 -25.27 1.62
C SER A 26 14.71 -26.68 1.68
N THR A 27 13.89 -27.72 1.70
CA THR A 27 14.33 -29.12 1.63
C THR A 27 14.82 -29.51 0.22
N MET A 28 14.35 -28.84 -0.83
CA MET A 28 14.77 -29.04 -2.22
C MET A 28 16.06 -28.27 -2.56
N TYR A 29 16.43 -27.34 -1.71
CA TYR A 29 17.64 -26.54 -1.82
C TYR A 29 18.47 -26.71 -0.54
N SER A 30 19.76 -26.44 -0.58
CA SER A 30 20.64 -26.50 0.60
C SER A 30 20.34 -25.40 1.64
N GLY A 31 19.05 -25.14 1.89
CA GLY A 31 18.55 -24.16 2.84
C GLY A 31 18.02 -22.85 2.23
N PRO A 32 17.47 -21.95 3.08
CA PRO A 32 16.80 -20.72 2.61
C PRO A 32 17.69 -19.82 1.75
N LYS A 33 18.99 -19.69 2.10
CA LYS A 33 19.92 -18.83 1.35
C LYS A 33 20.14 -19.36 -0.08
N ALA A 34 20.24 -20.69 -0.26
CA ALA A 34 20.39 -21.31 -1.56
C ALA A 34 19.12 -21.13 -2.42
N LEU A 35 17.93 -21.27 -1.82
CA LEU A 35 16.66 -20.98 -2.48
C LEU A 35 16.59 -19.50 -2.93
N GLY A 36 16.91 -18.56 -2.05
CA GLY A 36 16.93 -17.14 -2.38
C GLY A 36 17.90 -16.82 -3.53
N ARG A 37 19.08 -17.44 -3.54
CA ARG A 37 20.04 -17.31 -4.63
C ARG A 37 19.46 -17.84 -5.94
N ALA A 38 18.89 -19.04 -5.94
CA ALA A 38 18.29 -19.64 -7.13
C ALA A 38 17.17 -18.77 -7.73
N ILE A 39 16.34 -18.15 -6.88
CA ILE A 39 15.30 -17.21 -7.33
C ILE A 39 15.93 -15.99 -8.01
N LYS A 40 16.94 -15.36 -7.39
CA LYS A 40 17.64 -14.19 -7.94
C LYS A 40 18.29 -14.51 -9.28
N ASP A 41 19.04 -15.58 -9.34
CA ASP A 41 19.76 -16.03 -10.55
C ASP A 41 18.76 -16.31 -11.69
N ARG A 42 17.66 -16.98 -11.39
CA ARG A 42 16.63 -17.29 -12.37
C ARG A 42 15.92 -16.04 -12.91
N VAL A 43 15.65 -15.05 -12.05
CA VAL A 43 15.10 -13.76 -12.49
C VAL A 43 16.08 -13.06 -13.40
N PHE A 44 17.36 -13.00 -13.03
CA PHE A 44 18.39 -12.39 -13.87
C PHE A 44 18.53 -13.08 -15.23
N GLU A 45 18.62 -14.41 -15.26
CA GLU A 45 18.69 -15.20 -16.50
C GLU A 45 17.53 -14.91 -17.47
N LYS A 46 16.31 -14.77 -16.94
CA LYS A 46 15.11 -14.62 -17.75
C LYS A 46 14.79 -13.19 -18.16
N THR A 47 15.24 -12.22 -17.39
CA THR A 47 14.81 -10.81 -17.53
C THR A 47 15.95 -9.80 -17.61
N GLY A 48 17.17 -10.17 -17.24
CA GLY A 48 18.29 -9.26 -17.07
C GLY A 48 18.17 -8.35 -15.84
N LEU A 49 17.11 -8.48 -15.02
CA LEU A 49 16.87 -7.63 -13.86
C LEU A 49 17.57 -8.17 -12.62
N ILE A 50 18.21 -7.27 -11.90
CA ILE A 50 18.79 -7.56 -10.57
C ILE A 50 17.73 -7.26 -9.52
N ILE A 51 17.48 -8.23 -8.63
CA ILE A 51 16.52 -8.07 -7.52
C ILE A 51 17.20 -8.27 -6.17
N SER A 52 16.65 -7.65 -5.12
CA SER A 52 16.98 -7.99 -3.73
C SER A 52 15.92 -8.94 -3.18
N ALA A 53 16.34 -9.94 -2.40
CA ALA A 53 15.46 -10.93 -1.82
C ALA A 53 15.63 -11.01 -0.30
N GLY A 54 14.51 -11.10 0.41
CA GLY A 54 14.45 -11.35 1.84
C GLY A 54 13.71 -12.65 2.13
N LEU A 55 14.31 -13.55 2.88
CA LEU A 55 13.67 -14.79 3.34
C LEU A 55 13.48 -14.74 4.85
N ALA A 56 12.27 -14.96 5.30
CA ALA A 56 11.93 -14.83 6.72
C ALA A 56 10.67 -15.62 7.07
N PRO A 57 10.37 -15.84 8.36
CA PRO A 57 9.20 -16.59 8.81
C PRO A 57 7.85 -15.96 8.45
N ASN A 58 7.78 -14.66 8.15
CA ASN A 58 6.54 -13.97 7.80
C ASN A 58 6.77 -12.82 6.82
N LYS A 59 5.65 -12.25 6.32
CA LYS A 59 5.64 -11.21 5.28
C LYS A 59 6.35 -9.93 5.70
N PHE A 60 6.12 -9.46 6.92
CA PHE A 60 6.78 -8.25 7.41
C PHE A 60 8.29 -8.40 7.43
N LEU A 61 8.78 -9.49 8.00
CA LEU A 61 10.21 -9.75 8.09
C LEU A 61 10.86 -10.00 6.72
N ALA A 62 10.15 -10.69 5.82
CA ALA A 62 10.64 -10.90 4.45
C ALA A 62 10.79 -9.59 3.69
N LYS A 63 9.78 -8.69 3.79
CA LYS A 63 9.84 -7.36 3.19
C LYS A 63 10.98 -6.52 3.80
N LEU A 64 11.09 -6.51 5.12
CA LEU A 64 12.17 -5.82 5.82
C LEU A 64 13.55 -6.34 5.38
N ALA A 65 13.74 -7.67 5.35
CA ALA A 65 14.97 -8.31 4.95
C ALA A 65 15.37 -7.93 3.52
N SER A 66 14.41 -7.87 2.59
CA SER A 66 14.70 -7.46 1.21
C SER A 66 15.21 -6.03 1.08
N ASP A 67 14.97 -5.17 2.08
CA ASP A 67 15.40 -3.77 2.08
C ASP A 67 16.69 -3.51 2.86
N LEU A 68 17.17 -4.49 3.66
CA LEU A 68 18.34 -4.29 4.54
C LEU A 68 19.68 -4.19 3.80
N ASP A 69 19.79 -4.87 2.66
CA ASP A 69 21.04 -5.00 1.91
C ASP A 69 20.86 -4.63 0.42
N LYS A 70 20.02 -3.64 0.12
CA LYS A 70 19.83 -3.13 -1.25
C LYS A 70 21.06 -2.30 -1.68
N PRO A 71 21.45 -2.35 -2.99
CA PRO A 71 20.95 -3.18 -4.08
C PRO A 71 21.52 -4.61 -4.07
N ASP A 72 20.91 -5.51 -4.85
CA ASP A 72 21.33 -6.90 -5.06
C ASP A 72 21.46 -7.76 -3.79
N GLY A 73 20.81 -7.36 -2.70
CA GLY A 73 20.88 -8.02 -1.41
C GLY A 73 20.21 -9.41 -1.38
N LEU A 74 20.68 -10.25 -0.45
CA LEU A 74 20.07 -11.51 -0.10
C LEU A 74 20.17 -11.72 1.41
N VAL A 75 19.12 -11.38 2.13
CA VAL A 75 19.06 -11.45 3.59
C VAL A 75 18.11 -12.54 4.04
N VAL A 76 18.57 -13.35 4.98
CA VAL A 76 17.75 -14.40 5.62
C VAL A 76 17.60 -14.05 7.10
N ILE A 77 16.38 -13.96 7.59
CA ILE A 77 16.06 -13.87 9.02
C ILE A 77 15.59 -15.25 9.48
N PRO A 78 16.41 -15.98 10.28
CA PRO A 78 16.05 -17.31 10.73
C PRO A 78 14.89 -17.27 11.73
N TYR A 79 14.11 -18.35 11.76
CA TYR A 79 13.10 -18.56 12.78
C TYR A 79 13.72 -18.54 14.19
N GLY A 80 13.06 -17.86 15.11
CA GLY A 80 13.51 -17.69 16.51
C GLY A 80 14.51 -16.56 16.74
N ARG A 81 14.98 -15.85 15.67
CA ARG A 81 15.90 -14.72 15.77
C ARG A 81 15.24 -13.37 15.43
N GLU A 82 13.91 -13.35 15.26
CA GLU A 82 13.13 -12.21 14.78
C GLU A 82 13.36 -10.97 15.65
N LYS A 83 13.16 -11.11 16.96
CA LYS A 83 13.32 -10.00 17.91
C LYS A 83 14.75 -9.46 17.95
N GLU A 84 15.72 -10.34 17.90
CA GLU A 84 17.13 -9.97 17.93
C GLU A 84 17.51 -9.12 16.71
N VAL A 85 17.09 -9.57 15.51
CA VAL A 85 17.33 -8.83 14.26
C VAL A 85 16.62 -7.48 14.25
N LEU A 86 15.41 -7.42 14.79
CA LEU A 86 14.61 -6.20 14.83
C LEU A 86 15.09 -5.19 15.88
N ALA A 87 15.60 -5.64 17.01
CA ALA A 87 15.93 -4.81 18.18
C ALA A 87 16.73 -3.52 17.87
N PRO A 88 17.81 -3.56 17.06
CA PRO A 88 18.61 -2.38 16.76
C PRO A 88 17.99 -1.47 15.69
N LEU A 89 16.94 -1.91 15.00
CA LEU A 89 16.38 -1.18 13.87
C LEU A 89 15.50 -0.02 14.32
N PRO A 90 15.51 1.11 13.58
CA PRO A 90 14.65 2.25 13.88
C PRO A 90 13.19 1.94 13.60
N ILE A 91 12.27 2.50 14.42
CA ILE A 91 10.82 2.28 14.34
C ILE A 91 10.21 2.62 12.97
N LYS A 92 10.84 3.52 12.20
CA LYS A 92 10.40 3.85 10.82
C LYS A 92 10.45 2.65 9.86
N ARG A 93 11.17 1.58 10.22
CA ARG A 93 11.22 0.34 9.45
C ARG A 93 10.02 -0.58 9.71
N ILE A 94 9.18 -0.26 10.70
CA ILE A 94 7.94 -0.99 10.94
C ILE A 94 6.97 -0.65 9.82
N TRP A 95 6.46 -1.66 9.15
CA TRP A 95 5.52 -1.50 8.05
C TRP A 95 4.23 -0.81 8.51
N GLY A 96 3.91 0.34 7.90
CA GLY A 96 2.78 1.18 8.28
C GLY A 96 3.16 2.37 9.17
N VAL A 97 4.40 2.46 9.67
CA VAL A 97 4.90 3.64 10.38
C VAL A 97 5.42 4.67 9.37
N GLY A 98 4.55 5.59 8.98
CA GLY A 98 4.90 6.74 8.16
C GLY A 98 5.49 7.90 8.98
N PRO A 99 5.93 8.99 8.33
CA PRO A 99 6.62 10.11 8.98
C PRO A 99 5.84 10.72 10.15
N ARG A 100 4.49 10.81 10.05
CA ARG A 100 3.64 11.34 11.13
C ARG A 100 3.66 10.42 12.35
N THR A 101 3.47 9.12 12.15
CA THR A 101 3.48 8.11 13.22
C THR A 101 4.88 7.99 13.84
N GLU A 102 5.93 8.02 13.02
CA GLU A 102 7.31 8.04 13.49
C GLU A 102 7.57 9.22 14.43
N LYS A 103 7.13 10.44 14.05
CA LYS A 103 7.30 11.65 14.88
C LYS A 103 6.60 11.50 16.24
N ILE A 104 5.38 10.96 16.24
CA ILE A 104 4.60 10.74 17.48
C ILE A 104 5.29 9.73 18.39
N LEU A 105 5.70 8.59 17.84
CA LEU A 105 6.40 7.55 18.61
C LEU A 105 7.73 8.03 19.18
N LYS A 106 8.51 8.80 18.40
CA LYS A 106 9.76 9.39 18.87
C LYS A 106 9.55 10.37 20.02
N ALA A 107 8.50 11.20 19.95
CA ALA A 107 8.12 12.10 21.04
C ALA A 107 7.71 11.32 22.31
N GLY A 108 7.18 10.10 22.16
CA GLY A 108 6.91 9.17 23.26
C GLY A 108 8.13 8.38 23.74
N GLY A 109 9.35 8.66 23.23
CA GLY A 109 10.58 7.96 23.64
C GLY A 109 10.91 6.69 22.85
N PHE A 110 10.09 6.32 21.87
CA PHE A 110 10.31 5.12 21.05
C PHE A 110 11.13 5.49 19.80
N HIS A 111 12.38 5.10 19.73
CA HIS A 111 13.30 5.37 18.61
C HIS A 111 13.67 4.11 17.85
N LEU A 112 13.86 3.01 18.57
CA LEU A 112 14.25 1.69 18.05
C LEU A 112 13.19 0.66 18.40
N MET A 113 13.14 -0.43 17.65
CA MET A 113 12.15 -1.49 17.90
C MET A 113 12.33 -2.12 19.28
N ARG A 114 13.54 -2.22 19.80
CA ARG A 114 13.79 -2.72 21.17
C ARG A 114 13.03 -1.93 22.25
N HIS A 115 12.78 -0.63 22.05
CA HIS A 115 12.02 0.15 23.02
C HIS A 115 10.55 -0.27 23.07
N ILE A 116 10.02 -0.76 21.93
CA ILE A 116 8.66 -1.32 21.86
C ILE A 116 8.67 -2.77 22.36
N GLN A 117 9.71 -3.55 22.04
CA GLN A 117 9.87 -4.93 22.50
C GLN A 117 9.98 -5.05 24.02
N SER A 118 10.47 -3.99 24.71
CA SER A 118 10.54 -3.95 26.17
C SER A 118 9.19 -3.71 26.85
N LEU A 119 8.13 -3.36 26.08
CA LEU A 119 6.78 -3.21 26.62
C LEU A 119 6.13 -4.60 26.80
N PRO A 120 5.39 -4.81 27.90
CA PRO A 120 4.68 -6.08 28.13
C PRO A 120 3.57 -6.31 27.08
N ASP A 121 2.94 -5.24 26.63
CA ASP A 121 1.85 -5.21 25.63
C ASP A 121 1.78 -3.86 24.91
N GLU A 122 0.74 -3.68 24.08
CA GLU A 122 0.52 -2.45 23.31
C GLU A 122 -0.06 -1.27 24.09
N SER A 123 -0.43 -1.44 25.36
CA SER A 123 -1.20 -0.43 26.14
C SER A 123 -0.51 0.93 26.19
N SER A 124 0.82 0.95 26.34
CA SER A 124 1.61 2.20 26.34
C SER A 124 1.63 2.92 25.00
N LEU A 125 1.31 2.24 23.90
CA LEU A 125 1.26 2.83 22.56
C LEU A 125 -0.11 3.38 22.20
N ILE A 126 -1.19 2.90 22.86
CA ILE A 126 -2.57 3.29 22.55
C ILE A 126 -2.77 4.83 22.63
N PRO A 127 -2.30 5.55 23.66
CA PRO A 127 -2.46 7.00 23.74
C PRO A 127 -1.74 7.76 22.60
N LEU A 128 -0.72 7.16 22.00
CA LEU A 128 0.10 7.77 20.96
C LEU A 128 -0.45 7.53 19.56
N VAL A 129 -0.81 6.27 19.26
CA VAL A 129 -1.11 5.84 17.89
C VAL A 129 -2.48 5.17 17.74
N GLY A 130 -3.29 5.14 18.81
CA GLY A 130 -4.66 4.62 18.79
C GLY A 130 -4.74 3.17 18.28
N ASN A 131 -5.63 2.92 17.34
CA ASN A 131 -5.87 1.57 16.80
C ASN A 131 -4.66 0.91 16.13
N GLN A 132 -3.59 1.66 15.84
CA GLN A 132 -2.37 1.10 15.28
C GLN A 132 -1.44 0.48 16.34
N ALA A 133 -1.68 0.72 17.63
CA ALA A 133 -0.82 0.32 18.73
C ALA A 133 -0.50 -1.18 18.72
N ARG A 134 -1.54 -2.02 18.68
CA ARG A 134 -1.39 -3.47 18.62
C ARG A 134 -0.54 -3.92 17.44
N ARG A 135 -0.84 -3.42 16.25
CA ARG A 135 -0.12 -3.80 15.03
C ARG A 135 1.36 -3.39 15.09
N ILE A 136 1.65 -2.20 15.62
CA ILE A 136 3.03 -1.72 15.78
C ILE A 136 3.79 -2.57 16.80
N TRP A 137 3.14 -2.94 17.92
CA TRP A 137 3.73 -3.79 18.93
C TRP A 137 3.99 -5.21 18.40
N GLU A 138 3.03 -5.82 17.72
CA GLU A 138 3.18 -7.15 17.09
C GLU A 138 4.36 -7.16 16.12
N LEU A 139 4.40 -6.21 15.18
CA LEU A 139 5.48 -6.13 14.18
C LEU A 139 6.84 -5.87 14.81
N ALA A 140 6.93 -5.00 15.82
CA ALA A 140 8.19 -4.78 16.53
C ALA A 140 8.70 -6.05 17.22
N ASN A 141 7.80 -6.94 17.62
CA ASN A 141 8.12 -8.24 18.20
C ASN A 141 8.30 -9.36 17.15
N GLY A 142 8.23 -9.04 15.85
CA GLY A 142 8.41 -10.00 14.76
C GLY A 142 7.16 -10.83 14.45
N ILE A 143 5.99 -10.45 14.96
CA ILE A 143 4.73 -11.16 14.81
C ILE A 143 3.96 -10.60 13.61
N ASP A 144 3.69 -11.45 12.61
CA ASP A 144 2.85 -11.13 11.46
C ASP A 144 2.20 -12.40 10.91
N ASP A 145 0.98 -12.69 11.37
CA ASP A 145 0.26 -13.94 11.04
C ASP A 145 -0.49 -13.87 9.70
N ARG A 146 -0.31 -12.80 8.90
CA ARG A 146 -0.97 -12.67 7.60
C ARG A 146 -0.40 -13.68 6.62
N PRO A 147 -1.22 -14.55 6.01
CA PRO A 147 -0.77 -15.46 4.96
C PRO A 147 -0.42 -14.70 3.68
N VAL A 148 0.24 -15.38 2.76
CA VAL A 148 0.42 -14.94 1.37
C VAL A 148 -0.93 -15.07 0.66
N GLU A 149 -1.49 -13.94 0.20
CA GLU A 149 -2.80 -13.86 -0.46
C GLU A 149 -2.65 -13.94 -1.97
N THR A 150 -2.98 -15.07 -2.56
CA THR A 150 -2.87 -15.31 -4.02
C THR A 150 -4.03 -14.74 -4.83
N ASP A 151 -5.19 -14.55 -4.18
CA ASP A 151 -6.44 -14.12 -4.82
C ASP A 151 -7.00 -12.87 -4.14
N ARG A 152 -6.39 -11.74 -4.42
CA ARG A 152 -6.82 -10.46 -3.87
C ARG A 152 -7.99 -9.90 -4.68
N LYS A 153 -9.15 -9.82 -4.05
CA LYS A 153 -10.33 -9.17 -4.65
C LYS A 153 -10.07 -7.69 -4.91
N ILE A 154 -10.47 -7.23 -6.10
CA ILE A 154 -10.38 -5.81 -6.47
C ILE A 154 -11.33 -5.01 -5.58
N GLN A 155 -10.80 -4.09 -4.76
CA GLN A 155 -11.58 -3.23 -3.87
C GLN A 155 -11.98 -1.91 -4.54
N SER A 156 -11.16 -1.40 -5.46
CA SER A 156 -11.43 -0.16 -6.18
C SER A 156 -10.79 -0.17 -7.57
N ILE A 157 -11.41 0.57 -8.48
CA ILE A 157 -10.86 0.86 -9.80
C ILE A 157 -10.83 2.38 -9.94
N GLY A 158 -9.65 2.94 -10.20
CA GLY A 158 -9.43 4.37 -10.34
C GLY A 158 -8.83 4.76 -11.69
N ALA A 159 -8.97 6.04 -12.03
CA ALA A 159 -8.24 6.73 -13.08
C ALA A 159 -7.83 8.09 -12.53
N GLU A 160 -6.58 8.43 -12.70
CA GLU A 160 -6.00 9.70 -12.26
C GLU A 160 -5.14 10.25 -13.39
N GLU A 161 -5.06 11.58 -13.49
CA GLU A 161 -4.20 12.30 -14.41
C GLU A 161 -3.58 13.49 -13.67
N THR A 162 -2.37 13.85 -14.04
CA THR A 162 -1.70 15.07 -13.59
C THR A 162 -1.42 15.91 -14.82
N TYR A 163 -1.89 17.14 -14.81
CA TYR A 163 -1.78 18.06 -15.94
C TYR A 163 -0.53 18.94 -15.77
N GLU A 164 0.13 19.28 -16.87
CA GLU A 164 1.27 20.22 -16.87
C GLU A 164 0.81 21.63 -16.51
N GLU A 165 -0.40 22.01 -16.95
CA GLU A 165 -1.06 23.27 -16.61
C GLU A 165 -2.37 22.96 -15.85
N ASP A 166 -2.67 23.79 -14.86
CA ASP A 166 -3.89 23.61 -14.05
C ASP A 166 -5.16 23.81 -14.87
N LEU A 167 -6.09 22.88 -14.70
CA LEU A 167 -7.41 22.99 -15.30
C LEU A 167 -8.24 24.04 -14.56
N THR A 168 -8.42 25.21 -15.17
CA THR A 168 -9.20 26.33 -14.62
C THR A 168 -10.58 26.48 -15.26
N ASP A 169 -10.75 25.97 -16.48
CA ASP A 169 -12.01 26.03 -17.22
C ASP A 169 -12.96 24.90 -16.83
N GLY A 170 -14.19 25.23 -16.50
CA GLY A 170 -15.21 24.27 -16.07
C GLY A 170 -15.58 23.27 -17.17
N SER A 171 -15.55 23.68 -18.44
CA SER A 171 -15.85 22.80 -19.58
C SER A 171 -14.73 21.79 -19.81
N ALA A 172 -13.46 22.17 -19.61
CA ALA A 172 -12.33 21.26 -19.65
C ALA A 172 -12.41 20.22 -18.52
N ILE A 173 -12.76 20.63 -17.31
CA ILE A 173 -12.94 19.73 -16.16
C ILE A 173 -14.08 18.74 -16.42
N GLU A 174 -15.21 19.19 -17.01
CA GLU A 174 -16.32 18.32 -17.36
C GLU A 174 -15.92 17.27 -18.41
N LEU A 175 -15.12 17.66 -19.40
CA LEU A 175 -14.58 16.74 -20.41
C LEU A 175 -13.71 15.66 -19.78
N GLU A 176 -12.87 16.01 -18.82
CA GLU A 176 -12.04 15.07 -18.09
C GLU A 176 -12.86 14.08 -17.26
N PHE A 177 -13.92 14.54 -16.58
CA PHE A 177 -14.82 13.61 -15.88
C PHE A 177 -15.50 12.63 -16.84
N ARG A 178 -15.88 13.07 -18.03
CA ARG A 178 -16.43 12.19 -19.07
C ARG A 178 -15.39 11.17 -19.53
N TYR A 179 -14.18 11.60 -19.77
CA TYR A 179 -13.06 10.71 -20.13
C TYR A 179 -12.79 9.65 -19.05
N PHE A 180 -12.70 10.05 -17.77
CA PHE A 180 -12.52 9.14 -16.67
C PHE A 180 -13.70 8.17 -16.50
N ALA A 181 -14.93 8.64 -16.62
CA ALA A 181 -16.13 7.82 -16.53
C ALA A 181 -16.12 6.72 -17.60
N ASN A 182 -15.74 7.05 -18.83
CA ASN A 182 -15.60 6.09 -19.92
C ASN A 182 -14.50 5.04 -19.62
N ARG A 183 -13.32 5.49 -19.16
CA ARG A 183 -12.21 4.59 -18.78
C ARG A 183 -12.62 3.62 -17.66
N LEU A 184 -13.30 4.12 -16.64
CA LEU A 184 -13.77 3.31 -15.50
C LEU A 184 -14.83 2.31 -15.93
N SER A 185 -15.82 2.73 -16.73
CA SER A 185 -16.86 1.87 -17.29
C SER A 185 -16.23 0.69 -18.06
N LYS A 186 -15.32 0.97 -18.99
CA LYS A 186 -14.59 -0.06 -19.75
C LYS A 186 -13.81 -1.04 -18.85
N ARG A 187 -13.13 -0.52 -17.80
CA ARG A 187 -12.35 -1.35 -16.86
C ARG A 187 -13.25 -2.26 -16.02
N LEU A 188 -14.40 -1.76 -15.58
CA LEU A 188 -15.40 -2.53 -14.81
C LEU A 188 -16.00 -3.64 -15.66
N ARG A 189 -16.50 -3.33 -16.87
CA ARG A 189 -17.07 -4.32 -17.80
C ARG A 189 -16.08 -5.41 -18.16
N LYS A 190 -14.82 -5.07 -18.45
CA LYS A 190 -13.77 -6.06 -18.76
C LYS A 190 -13.56 -7.07 -17.62
N ARG A 191 -13.95 -6.73 -16.39
CA ARG A 191 -13.79 -7.57 -15.20
C ARG A 191 -15.11 -8.11 -14.65
N ASN A 192 -16.23 -7.84 -15.30
CA ASN A 192 -17.58 -8.17 -14.84
C ASN A 192 -17.85 -7.64 -13.42
N LEU A 193 -17.42 -6.40 -13.14
CA LEU A 193 -17.59 -5.73 -11.85
C LEU A 193 -18.55 -4.56 -11.97
N LEU A 194 -19.25 -4.26 -10.87
CA LEU A 194 -20.12 -3.09 -10.71
C LEU A 194 -19.55 -2.17 -9.62
N GLY A 195 -19.58 -0.86 -9.86
CA GLY A 195 -19.22 0.15 -8.88
C GLY A 195 -20.39 0.46 -7.94
N HIS A 196 -20.13 0.45 -6.64
CA HIS A 196 -21.11 0.79 -5.60
C HIS A 196 -20.96 2.23 -5.10
N THR A 197 -19.76 2.81 -5.25
CA THR A 197 -19.45 4.15 -4.77
C THR A 197 -18.59 4.85 -5.80
N VAL A 198 -18.95 6.08 -6.12
CA VAL A 198 -18.15 6.99 -6.96
C VAL A 198 -17.46 7.99 -6.05
N SER A 199 -16.17 8.19 -6.27
CA SER A 199 -15.40 9.22 -5.58
C SER A 199 -14.63 10.08 -6.58
N ILE A 200 -14.54 11.37 -6.31
CA ILE A 200 -13.63 12.28 -6.97
C ILE A 200 -12.53 12.67 -6.00
N LYS A 201 -11.31 12.84 -6.54
CA LYS A 201 -10.16 13.37 -5.83
C LYS A 201 -9.58 14.51 -6.65
N VAL A 202 -9.47 15.68 -6.06
CA VAL A 202 -8.94 16.89 -6.70
C VAL A 202 -7.73 17.34 -5.92
N ARG A 203 -6.62 17.53 -6.62
CA ARG A 203 -5.40 18.12 -6.08
C ARG A 203 -5.19 19.48 -6.71
N TYR A 204 -4.96 20.47 -5.88
CA TYR A 204 -4.68 21.85 -6.30
C TYR A 204 -3.18 22.08 -6.48
N ASP A 205 -2.80 23.23 -7.03
CA ASP A 205 -1.44 23.70 -7.22
C ASP A 205 -0.59 23.73 -5.95
N ASP A 206 -1.23 24.04 -4.81
CA ASP A 206 -0.61 23.99 -3.47
C ASP A 206 -0.50 22.57 -2.89
N PHE A 207 -0.73 21.53 -3.71
CA PHE A 207 -0.78 20.12 -3.33
C PHE A 207 -1.89 19.75 -2.32
N THR A 208 -2.74 20.69 -1.94
CA THR A 208 -3.92 20.38 -1.12
C THR A 208 -4.84 19.42 -1.88
N THR A 209 -5.14 18.30 -1.27
CA THR A 209 -6.00 17.28 -1.88
C THR A 209 -7.34 17.22 -1.16
N VAL A 210 -8.41 17.28 -1.92
CA VAL A 210 -9.79 17.17 -1.43
C VAL A 210 -10.49 16.03 -2.14
N SER A 211 -11.25 15.23 -1.40
CA SER A 211 -12.06 14.16 -1.97
C SER A 211 -13.52 14.28 -1.57
N ARG A 212 -14.40 13.80 -2.44
CA ARG A 212 -15.84 13.64 -2.19
C ARG A 212 -16.26 12.29 -2.74
N GLN A 213 -17.21 11.64 -2.07
CA GLN A 213 -17.77 10.38 -2.54
C GLN A 213 -19.28 10.33 -2.36
N LYS A 214 -19.91 9.51 -3.18
CA LYS A 214 -21.35 9.18 -3.10
C LYS A 214 -21.53 7.70 -3.36
N ARG A 215 -22.28 7.04 -2.49
CA ARG A 215 -22.79 5.70 -2.75
C ARG A 215 -23.90 5.79 -3.78
N LEU A 216 -23.88 4.90 -4.76
CA LEU A 216 -24.94 4.76 -5.77
C LEU A 216 -26.12 4.00 -5.16
N ASP A 217 -27.32 4.37 -5.57
CA ASP A 217 -28.55 3.69 -5.16
C ASP A 217 -28.59 2.26 -5.73
N THR A 218 -28.13 2.09 -6.97
CA THR A 218 -27.95 0.80 -7.63
C THR A 218 -26.52 0.70 -8.15
N PRO A 219 -25.82 -0.44 -7.91
CA PRO A 219 -24.50 -0.67 -8.48
C PRO A 219 -24.52 -0.59 -10.01
N SER A 220 -23.50 0.01 -10.60
CA SER A 220 -23.46 0.28 -12.04
C SER A 220 -22.07 0.09 -12.63
N ASP A 221 -22.04 -0.16 -13.94
CA ASP A 221 -20.86 -0.06 -14.79
C ASP A 221 -21.06 0.97 -15.93
N HIS A 222 -22.13 1.75 -15.86
CA HIS A 222 -22.52 2.70 -16.90
C HIS A 222 -21.75 4.02 -16.78
N GLU A 223 -21.19 4.46 -17.89
CA GLU A 223 -20.43 5.70 -18.02
C GLU A 223 -21.21 6.93 -17.55
N HIS A 224 -22.45 7.11 -18.01
CA HIS A 224 -23.27 8.27 -17.67
C HIS A 224 -23.54 8.36 -16.15
N VAL A 225 -23.74 7.24 -15.46
CA VAL A 225 -23.96 7.22 -14.00
C VAL A 225 -22.72 7.75 -13.26
N PHE A 226 -21.53 7.35 -13.71
CA PHE A 226 -20.27 7.82 -13.13
C PHE A 226 -20.04 9.30 -13.43
N PHE A 227 -20.27 9.70 -14.67
CA PHE A 227 -20.11 11.08 -15.11
C PHE A 227 -21.04 12.03 -14.34
N GLU A 228 -22.36 11.77 -14.33
CA GLU A 228 -23.34 12.60 -13.60
C GLU A 228 -23.05 12.65 -12.11
N THR A 229 -22.65 11.51 -11.51
CA THR A 229 -22.27 11.49 -10.09
C THR A 229 -21.00 12.30 -9.83
N ALA A 230 -20.01 12.23 -10.70
CA ALA A 230 -18.79 13.02 -10.58
C ALA A 230 -19.07 14.53 -10.67
N LEU A 231 -19.91 14.95 -11.63
CA LEU A 231 -20.34 16.37 -11.75
C LEU A 231 -21.10 16.85 -10.51
N LEU A 232 -22.01 16.04 -10.00
CA LEU A 232 -22.73 16.37 -8.75
C LEU A 232 -21.76 16.57 -7.58
N LEU A 233 -20.78 15.69 -7.45
CA LEU A 233 -19.75 15.79 -6.39
C LEU A 233 -18.85 17.02 -6.58
N TRP A 234 -18.49 17.32 -7.82
CA TRP A 234 -17.71 18.51 -8.19
C TRP A 234 -18.48 19.81 -7.84
N ASN A 235 -19.72 19.91 -8.23
CA ASN A 235 -20.55 21.08 -7.97
C ASN A 235 -20.70 21.33 -6.44
N LYS A 236 -20.91 20.26 -5.67
CA LYS A 236 -20.91 20.37 -4.19
C LYS A 236 -19.57 20.86 -3.65
N LEU A 237 -18.45 20.35 -4.18
CA LEU A 237 -17.12 20.79 -3.76
C LEU A 237 -16.91 22.27 -4.03
N MET A 238 -17.37 22.79 -5.18
CA MET A 238 -17.25 24.21 -5.55
C MET A 238 -18.14 25.10 -4.67
N GLN A 239 -19.37 24.68 -4.35
CA GLN A 239 -20.26 25.38 -3.44
C GLN A 239 -19.68 25.49 -2.02
N ASP A 240 -19.10 24.41 -1.49
CA ASP A 240 -18.43 24.39 -0.18
C ASP A 240 -17.27 25.39 -0.11
N LYS A 241 -16.47 25.51 -1.21
CA LYS A 241 -15.37 26.51 -1.29
C LYS A 241 -15.89 27.94 -1.28
N THR A 242 -16.93 28.22 -2.04
CA THR A 242 -17.53 29.57 -2.12
C THR A 242 -18.13 29.99 -0.78
N SER A 243 -18.75 29.06 -0.06
CA SER A 243 -19.34 29.28 1.25
C SER A 243 -18.28 29.56 2.33
N LYS A 244 -17.11 28.89 2.26
CA LYS A 244 -15.99 29.12 3.18
C LYS A 244 -15.31 30.46 2.97
N LYS A 245 -15.12 30.89 1.70
CA LYS A 245 -14.57 32.21 1.37
C LYS A 245 -15.48 33.35 1.91
N ARG A 246 -16.81 33.21 1.88
CA ARG A 246 -17.76 34.19 2.39
C ARG A 246 -17.78 34.30 3.93
N LYS A 247 -17.40 33.22 4.64
CA LYS A 247 -17.34 33.21 6.12
C LYS A 247 -16.00 33.67 6.70
N GLY A 248 -14.95 33.71 5.88
CA GLY A 248 -13.60 34.16 6.28
C GLY A 248 -13.32 35.63 6.06
N THR A 249 -14.30 36.40 5.58
CA THR A 249 -14.23 37.86 5.39
C THR A 249 -15.17 38.56 6.41
N LYS A 250 -14.85 38.40 7.70
CA LYS A 250 -15.38 39.26 8.79
C LYS A 250 -14.25 39.56 9.74
#